data_4e8b237ff535f8ee325110dd21df60c6
#
_entry.id   4e8b237ff535f8ee325110dd21df60c6
#
_cell.length_a   1.000
_cell.length_b   1.000
_cell.length_c   1.000
_cell.angle_alpha   90.00
_cell.angle_beta   90.00
_cell.angle_gamma   90.00
#
_symmetry.space_group_name_H-M   'P 1'
#
loop_
_entity.id
_entity.type
_entity.pdbx_description
1 polymer ?
#
loop_
_entity_poly.entity_id
_entity_poly.type
_entity_poly.pdbx_seq_one_letter_code
_entity_poly.pdbx_strand_id
1 'polypeptide(L)'
;MPERNEDQQHCVQRYEAMLASNDQFFFDIEELELIIDHYLENNEPRRAEKVLAFAKRLHPASTELTFCEAVVMMGLGRLSKAMELLDAIEKVEPYNEEVQLHKAGIFSQQHNHRRSVEHYKRALELAEEGLDDIYLDLAFEHENLEEYDDAILCLKNALELNPENEAVLYELAYCFDLANADEASIVFFRQFTDEHPYSSVSWYNLGNALAKLERAEESNEALDFAIAIDERFSSAYFSKARNLLLASRFEEAIVCYEETLVFDGPQAITFSYIGECYEKMERYEQALVNYDQSLALDPDWVDAWIGRGVVKDMQDRIPEALKDLEHAVKLSSENPDGWYYYASVLARAERYDEAFAAYDKLNALEPQNVDGWMDHADLLMNLKGPDAALKKFHEGAQVHKFNVRYKYRMVSYLLRAGREQQALLELEEALMADHAAHSQLLEHYPQAATLPQVMHLLELYRR
;
A
#
# COMPACT_ATOMS: atom_id res chain seq x y z
N MET A 1 1.36 29.07 20.38
CA MET A 1 0.20 28.15 20.23
C MET A 1 -0.66 27.97 21.50
N PRO A 2 -0.18 27.69 22.75
CA PRO A 2 -1.11 27.55 23.87
C PRO A 2 -1.90 28.82 24.24
N GLU A 3 -1.31 29.99 24.18
CA GLU A 3 -1.97 31.27 24.51
C GLU A 3 -3.10 31.63 23.53
N ARG A 4 -2.91 31.43 22.21
CA ARG A 4 -3.96 31.68 21.19
C ARG A 4 -5.18 30.78 21.39
N ASN A 5 -4.99 29.54 21.82
CA ASN A 5 -6.06 28.59 22.07
C ASN A 5 -6.87 28.92 23.33
N GLU A 6 -6.24 29.49 24.38
CA GLU A 6 -6.93 29.97 25.57
C GLU A 6 -7.75 31.21 25.26
N ASP A 7 -7.22 32.18 24.49
CA ASP A 7 -7.92 33.38 24.05
C ASP A 7 -9.11 33.04 23.17
N GLN A 8 -8.95 32.14 22.19
CA GLN A 8 -10.01 31.66 21.33
C GLN A 8 -11.17 31.03 22.14
N GLN A 9 -10.86 30.13 23.07
CA GLN A 9 -11.87 29.51 23.93
C GLN A 9 -12.59 30.54 24.81
N HIS A 10 -11.88 31.54 25.32
CA HIS A 10 -12.47 32.61 26.12
C HIS A 10 -13.45 33.46 25.27
N CYS A 11 -13.07 33.83 24.06
CA CYS A 11 -13.92 34.59 23.13
C CYS A 11 -15.19 33.80 22.77
N VAL A 12 -15.06 32.51 22.49
CA VAL A 12 -16.20 31.62 22.20
C VAL A 12 -17.15 31.53 23.39
N GLN A 13 -16.65 31.33 24.62
CA GLN A 13 -17.46 31.29 25.83
C GLN A 13 -18.22 32.61 26.06
N ARG A 14 -17.57 33.75 25.87
CA ARG A 14 -18.24 35.06 25.96
C ARG A 14 -19.32 35.21 24.91
N TYR A 15 -19.11 34.77 23.68
CA TYR A 15 -20.11 34.83 22.62
C TYR A 15 -21.30 33.91 22.90
N GLU A 16 -21.09 32.70 23.37
CA GLU A 16 -22.16 31.77 23.73
C GLU A 16 -22.96 32.26 24.97
N ALA A 17 -22.27 32.86 25.94
CA ALA A 17 -22.95 33.49 27.09
C ALA A 17 -23.82 34.66 26.65
N MET A 18 -23.38 35.49 25.72
CA MET A 18 -24.18 36.56 25.13
C MET A 18 -25.45 36.02 24.46
N LEU A 19 -25.33 34.92 23.70
CA LEU A 19 -26.50 34.31 23.05
C LEU A 19 -27.48 33.73 24.06
N ALA A 20 -27.00 33.23 25.21
CA ALA A 20 -27.85 32.65 26.26
C ALA A 20 -28.54 33.68 27.11
N SER A 21 -27.88 34.82 27.42
CA SER A 21 -28.41 35.88 28.31
C SER A 21 -29.24 36.94 27.59
N ASN A 22 -29.18 37.01 26.28
CA ASN A 22 -29.75 38.08 25.45
C ASN A 22 -29.19 39.47 25.76
N ASP A 23 -28.01 39.55 26.42
CA ASP A 23 -27.26 40.76 26.68
C ASP A 23 -26.47 41.16 25.44
N GLN A 24 -26.12 42.48 25.33
CA GLN A 24 -25.28 42.96 24.24
C GLN A 24 -23.83 43.04 24.75
N PHE A 25 -22.92 42.20 24.19
CA PHE A 25 -21.49 42.31 24.39
C PHE A 25 -20.85 42.95 23.15
N PHE A 26 -19.85 43.76 23.39
CA PHE A 26 -19.02 44.28 22.31
C PHE A 26 -17.86 43.27 22.05
N PHE A 27 -17.60 43.01 20.80
CA PHE A 27 -16.46 42.24 20.31
C PHE A 27 -15.72 43.09 19.28
N ASP A 28 -14.40 43.14 19.35
CA ASP A 28 -13.58 43.66 18.28
C ASP A 28 -13.46 42.70 17.11
N ILE A 29 -12.78 43.07 16.06
CA ILE A 29 -12.67 42.27 14.85
C ILE A 29 -11.86 41.00 15.11
N GLU A 30 -10.71 41.12 15.81
CA GLU A 30 -9.83 40.00 16.13
C GLU A 30 -10.55 38.93 16.99
N GLU A 31 -11.34 39.35 17.99
CA GLU A 31 -12.16 38.42 18.81
C GLU A 31 -13.20 37.67 17.95
N LEU A 32 -13.80 38.37 16.97
CA LEU A 32 -14.80 37.76 16.06
C LEU A 32 -14.14 36.78 15.07
N GLU A 33 -12.96 37.06 14.59
CA GLU A 33 -12.16 36.15 13.76
C GLU A 33 -11.81 34.88 14.52
N LEU A 34 -11.30 34.98 15.74
CA LEU A 34 -11.03 33.82 16.59
C LEU A 34 -12.26 32.94 16.80
N ILE A 35 -13.45 33.54 16.95
CA ILE A 35 -14.71 32.78 17.12
C ILE A 35 -15.12 32.11 15.81
N ILE A 36 -14.94 32.78 14.67
CA ILE A 36 -15.23 32.22 13.34
C ILE A 36 -14.31 31.03 13.08
N ASP A 37 -13.00 31.21 13.29
CA ASP A 37 -11.99 30.17 13.10
C ASP A 37 -12.31 28.94 13.96
N HIS A 38 -12.64 29.15 15.24
CA HIS A 38 -13.02 28.05 16.14
C HIS A 38 -14.17 27.19 15.57
N TYR A 39 -15.23 27.84 15.05
CA TYR A 39 -16.35 27.06 14.49
C TYR A 39 -15.99 26.39 13.15
N LEU A 40 -15.08 26.96 12.36
CA LEU A 40 -14.59 26.36 11.12
C LEU A 40 -13.70 25.14 11.40
N GLU A 41 -12.75 25.25 12.34
CA GLU A 41 -11.87 24.18 12.81
C GLU A 41 -12.66 22.98 13.37
N ASN A 42 -13.79 23.25 14.04
CA ASN A 42 -14.69 22.22 14.56
C ASN A 42 -15.72 21.72 13.53
N ASN A 43 -15.55 22.06 12.24
CA ASN A 43 -16.46 21.68 11.16
C ASN A 43 -17.91 22.14 11.37
N GLU A 44 -18.10 23.33 11.95
CA GLU A 44 -19.40 23.96 12.23
C GLU A 44 -19.65 25.26 11.41
N PRO A 45 -19.51 25.26 10.07
CA PRO A 45 -19.53 26.47 9.24
C PRO A 45 -20.84 27.24 9.31
N ARG A 46 -21.96 26.57 9.66
CA ARG A 46 -23.24 27.26 9.88
C ARG A 46 -23.26 28.11 11.16
N ARG A 47 -22.46 27.75 12.18
CA ARG A 47 -22.27 28.60 13.36
C ARG A 47 -21.37 29.77 13.02
N ALA A 48 -20.27 29.54 12.31
CA ALA A 48 -19.40 30.59 11.78
C ALA A 48 -20.20 31.61 10.94
N GLU A 49 -21.13 31.18 10.07
CA GLU A 49 -22.01 32.08 9.29
C GLU A 49 -22.86 33.01 10.19
N LYS A 50 -23.34 32.51 11.35
CA LYS A 50 -24.10 33.34 12.30
C LYS A 50 -23.20 34.36 13.00
N VAL A 51 -21.99 33.99 13.40
CA VAL A 51 -21.01 34.90 13.98
C VAL A 51 -20.65 35.97 12.96
N LEU A 52 -20.38 35.60 11.73
CA LEU A 52 -20.07 36.52 10.64
C LEU A 52 -21.23 37.51 10.41
N ALA A 53 -22.48 37.05 10.40
CA ALA A 53 -23.65 37.94 10.26
C ALA A 53 -23.79 38.91 11.44
N PHE A 54 -23.38 38.51 12.65
CA PHE A 54 -23.28 39.41 13.80
C PHE A 54 -22.12 40.39 13.64
N ALA A 55 -20.94 39.92 13.27
CA ALA A 55 -19.73 40.73 13.05
C ALA A 55 -19.96 41.86 12.03
N LYS A 56 -20.58 41.56 10.90
CA LYS A 56 -20.88 42.54 9.83
C LYS A 56 -21.89 43.60 10.25
N ARG A 57 -22.72 43.36 11.26
CA ARG A 57 -23.59 44.39 11.82
C ARG A 57 -22.83 45.34 12.72
N LEU A 58 -21.80 44.87 13.43
CA LEU A 58 -20.96 45.69 14.29
C LEU A 58 -19.91 46.47 13.48
N HIS A 59 -19.32 45.85 12.47
CA HIS A 59 -18.20 46.34 11.68
C HIS A 59 -18.49 46.26 10.16
N PRO A 60 -19.44 47.06 9.61
CA PRO A 60 -19.95 46.88 8.23
C PRO A 60 -18.96 47.21 7.12
N ALA A 61 -17.84 47.88 7.43
CA ALA A 61 -16.85 48.33 6.45
C ALA A 61 -15.49 47.62 6.56
N SER A 62 -15.41 46.54 7.36
CA SER A 62 -14.14 45.81 7.52
C SER A 62 -13.84 44.93 6.28
N THR A 63 -12.60 45.01 5.81
CA THR A 63 -12.05 44.14 4.75
C THR A 63 -11.70 42.77 5.29
N GLU A 64 -11.22 42.69 6.55
CA GLU A 64 -10.92 41.45 7.25
C GLU A 64 -12.17 40.56 7.32
N LEU A 65 -13.33 41.09 7.71
CA LEU A 65 -14.61 40.36 7.72
C LEU A 65 -15.08 39.95 6.32
N THR A 66 -14.60 40.57 5.26
CA THR A 66 -14.87 40.13 3.88
C THR A 66 -14.04 38.88 3.55
N PHE A 67 -12.82 38.83 4.05
CA PHE A 67 -11.97 37.64 3.95
C PHE A 67 -12.57 36.45 4.77
N CYS A 68 -12.95 36.70 6.04
CA CYS A 68 -13.68 35.73 6.85
C CYS A 68 -14.95 35.20 6.15
N GLU A 69 -15.68 36.12 5.43
CA GLU A 69 -16.86 35.68 4.64
C GLU A 69 -16.46 34.69 3.54
N ALA A 70 -15.36 34.94 2.84
CA ALA A 70 -14.89 34.02 1.81
C ALA A 70 -14.56 32.62 2.41
N VAL A 71 -13.85 32.58 3.54
CA VAL A 71 -13.50 31.33 4.24
C VAL A 71 -14.75 30.60 4.73
N VAL A 72 -15.72 31.32 5.34
CA VAL A 72 -17.01 30.71 5.76
C VAL A 72 -17.78 30.19 4.56
N MET A 73 -17.78 30.88 3.42
CA MET A 73 -18.43 30.39 2.19
C MET A 73 -17.75 29.12 1.65
N MET A 74 -16.43 29.00 1.77
CA MET A 74 -15.71 27.77 1.45
C MET A 74 -16.17 26.62 2.34
N GLY A 75 -16.20 26.82 3.65
CA GLY A 75 -16.68 25.81 4.61
C GLY A 75 -18.15 25.40 4.39
N LEU A 76 -18.97 26.27 3.81
CA LEU A 76 -20.36 25.96 3.43
C LEU A 76 -20.49 25.31 2.04
N GLY A 77 -19.37 25.10 1.31
CA GLY A 77 -19.37 24.57 -0.05
C GLY A 77 -19.86 25.56 -1.11
N ARG A 78 -20.01 26.86 -0.75
CA ARG A 78 -20.46 27.92 -1.66
C ARG A 78 -19.26 28.54 -2.42
N LEU A 79 -18.51 27.69 -3.13
CA LEU A 79 -17.19 28.01 -3.70
C LEU A 79 -17.23 29.18 -4.70
N SER A 80 -18.30 29.29 -5.53
CA SER A 80 -18.42 30.41 -6.48
C SER A 80 -18.50 31.76 -5.78
N LYS A 81 -19.22 31.83 -4.64
CA LYS A 81 -19.32 33.07 -3.88
C LYS A 81 -18.03 33.41 -3.15
N ALA A 82 -17.36 32.40 -2.60
CA ALA A 82 -16.02 32.56 -2.02
C ALA A 82 -15.04 33.15 -3.04
N MET A 83 -15.02 32.58 -4.25
CA MET A 83 -14.16 33.08 -5.32
C MET A 83 -14.45 34.54 -5.71
N GLU A 84 -15.73 34.93 -5.82
CA GLU A 84 -16.12 36.34 -6.09
C GLU A 84 -15.58 37.31 -5.02
N LEU A 85 -15.63 36.88 -3.73
CA LEU A 85 -15.12 37.67 -2.62
C LEU A 85 -13.59 37.77 -2.67
N LEU A 86 -12.90 36.67 -2.88
CA LEU A 86 -11.44 36.65 -3.01
C LEU A 86 -10.95 37.44 -4.23
N ASP A 87 -11.67 37.41 -5.36
CA ASP A 87 -11.37 38.26 -6.54
C ASP A 87 -11.57 39.74 -6.26
N ALA A 88 -12.50 40.10 -5.37
CA ALA A 88 -12.70 41.48 -4.96
C ALA A 88 -11.58 41.95 -4.03
N ILE A 89 -11.11 41.09 -3.11
CA ILE A 89 -9.99 41.40 -2.21
C ILE A 89 -8.68 41.52 -3.01
N GLU A 90 -8.39 40.60 -3.92
CA GLU A 90 -7.18 40.63 -4.75
C GLU A 90 -7.02 41.94 -5.56
N LYS A 91 -8.13 42.55 -5.99
CA LYS A 91 -8.07 43.84 -6.70
C LYS A 91 -7.61 44.99 -5.81
N VAL A 92 -7.83 44.90 -4.50
CA VAL A 92 -7.45 45.91 -3.52
C VAL A 92 -6.09 45.57 -2.92
N GLU A 93 -5.85 44.31 -2.69
CA GLU A 93 -4.65 43.74 -2.06
C GLU A 93 -4.00 42.68 -2.99
N PRO A 94 -3.33 43.09 -4.07
CA PRO A 94 -2.82 42.13 -5.08
C PRO A 94 -1.65 41.26 -4.62
N TYR A 95 -1.06 41.60 -3.48
CA TYR A 95 0.08 40.88 -2.87
C TYR A 95 -0.30 40.15 -1.60
N ASN A 96 -1.58 39.88 -1.39
CA ASN A 96 -2.06 39.13 -0.25
C ASN A 96 -1.91 37.62 -0.54
N GLU A 97 -1.03 36.95 0.20
CA GLU A 97 -0.71 35.52 0.06
C GLU A 97 -1.89 34.63 0.42
N GLU A 98 -2.63 35.00 1.50
CA GLU A 98 -3.77 34.21 1.97
C GLU A 98 -4.88 34.10 0.92
N VAL A 99 -5.07 35.20 0.13
CA VAL A 99 -6.00 35.15 -1.00
C VAL A 99 -5.59 34.11 -2.03
N GLN A 100 -4.28 33.98 -2.31
CA GLN A 100 -3.78 33.00 -3.26
C GLN A 100 -3.93 31.57 -2.68
N LEU A 101 -3.65 31.38 -1.40
CA LEU A 101 -3.82 30.08 -0.72
C LEU A 101 -5.27 29.62 -0.77
N HIS A 102 -6.21 30.49 -0.42
CA HIS A 102 -7.62 30.14 -0.44
C HIS A 102 -8.18 29.91 -1.86
N LYS A 103 -7.68 30.66 -2.86
CA LYS A 103 -8.01 30.37 -4.27
C LYS A 103 -7.48 29.01 -4.71
N ALA A 104 -6.25 28.67 -4.31
CA ALA A 104 -5.69 27.35 -4.56
C ALA A 104 -6.57 26.25 -3.95
N GLY A 105 -6.93 26.40 -2.66
CA GLY A 105 -7.83 25.44 -1.99
C GLY A 105 -9.21 25.32 -2.65
N ILE A 106 -9.79 26.41 -3.18
CA ILE A 106 -11.03 26.34 -3.95
C ILE A 106 -10.85 25.53 -5.23
N PHE A 107 -9.75 25.76 -5.98
CA PHE A 107 -9.49 25.00 -7.21
C PHE A 107 -9.19 23.53 -6.92
N SER A 108 -8.50 23.22 -5.82
CA SER A 108 -8.29 21.86 -5.33
C SER A 108 -9.62 21.15 -5.08
N GLN A 109 -10.54 21.76 -4.30
CA GLN A 109 -11.87 21.21 -4.04
C GLN A 109 -12.72 21.03 -5.31
N GLN A 110 -12.45 21.79 -6.36
CA GLN A 110 -13.08 21.64 -7.68
C GLN A 110 -12.37 20.62 -8.58
N HIS A 111 -11.36 19.92 -8.08
CA HIS A 111 -10.48 19.02 -8.83
C HIS A 111 -9.78 19.69 -10.03
N ASN A 112 -9.56 21.00 -9.93
CA ASN A 112 -8.79 21.76 -10.92
C ASN A 112 -7.35 21.96 -10.45
N HIS A 113 -6.64 20.83 -10.30
CA HIS A 113 -5.31 20.78 -9.71
C HIS A 113 -4.29 21.69 -10.43
N ARG A 114 -4.37 21.85 -11.76
CA ARG A 114 -3.48 22.76 -12.50
C ARG A 114 -3.62 24.21 -12.09
N ARG A 115 -4.85 24.70 -11.88
CA ARG A 115 -5.06 26.06 -11.38
C ARG A 115 -4.69 26.20 -9.92
N SER A 116 -4.92 25.16 -9.13
CA SER A 116 -4.47 25.10 -7.74
C SER A 116 -2.96 25.29 -7.66
N VAL A 117 -2.18 24.55 -8.46
CA VAL A 117 -0.72 24.68 -8.59
C VAL A 117 -0.30 26.13 -8.95
N GLU A 118 -1.00 26.78 -9.91
CA GLU A 118 -0.69 28.17 -10.29
C GLU A 118 -0.84 29.13 -9.10
N HIS A 119 -1.88 28.94 -8.28
CA HIS A 119 -2.16 29.80 -7.13
C HIS A 119 -1.23 29.49 -5.95
N TYR A 120 -0.91 28.23 -5.65
CA TYR A 120 0.10 27.91 -4.64
C TYR A 120 1.49 28.44 -5.02
N LYS A 121 1.90 28.37 -6.29
CA LYS A 121 3.17 28.98 -6.75
C LYS A 121 3.18 30.49 -6.56
N ARG A 122 2.06 31.17 -6.76
CA ARG A 122 1.95 32.62 -6.47
C ARG A 122 1.99 32.88 -4.96
N ALA A 123 1.36 32.02 -4.15
CA ALA A 123 1.44 32.14 -2.70
C ALA A 123 2.89 32.03 -2.22
N LEU A 124 3.66 31.06 -2.73
CA LEU A 124 5.09 30.91 -2.42
C LEU A 124 5.94 32.13 -2.79
N GLU A 125 5.57 32.86 -3.86
CA GLU A 125 6.27 34.11 -4.25
C GLU A 125 5.97 35.26 -3.29
N LEU A 126 4.87 35.21 -2.55
CA LEU A 126 4.38 36.31 -1.70
C LEU A 126 4.62 36.03 -0.21
N ALA A 127 4.61 34.79 0.20
CA ALA A 127 4.72 34.36 1.60
C ALA A 127 6.13 34.58 2.15
N GLU A 128 6.20 35.09 3.39
CA GLU A 128 7.45 35.23 4.15
C GLU A 128 7.60 34.12 5.19
N GLU A 129 6.48 33.52 5.64
CA GLU A 129 6.42 32.45 6.65
C GLU A 129 5.51 31.30 6.17
N GLY A 130 5.56 30.13 6.81
CA GLY A 130 4.71 28.99 6.48
C GLY A 130 4.97 28.37 5.11
N LEU A 131 6.15 28.60 4.54
CA LEU A 131 6.52 28.11 3.22
C LEU A 131 6.55 26.57 3.15
N ASP A 132 6.89 25.90 4.25
CA ASP A 132 6.91 24.45 4.35
C ASP A 132 5.52 23.83 4.19
N ASP A 133 4.48 24.44 4.78
CA ASP A 133 3.09 24.02 4.60
C ASP A 133 2.61 24.27 3.16
N ILE A 134 2.98 25.41 2.56
CA ILE A 134 2.62 25.70 1.16
C ILE A 134 3.29 24.72 0.20
N TYR A 135 4.54 24.33 0.45
CA TYR A 135 5.22 23.30 -0.34
C TYR A 135 4.56 21.95 -0.21
N LEU A 136 4.09 21.59 1.00
CA LEU A 136 3.35 20.34 1.22
C LEU A 136 2.03 20.33 0.43
N ASP A 137 1.24 21.39 0.52
CA ASP A 137 0.00 21.53 -0.23
C ASP A 137 0.23 21.47 -1.75
N LEU A 138 1.29 22.14 -2.22
CA LEU A 138 1.68 22.12 -3.63
C LEU A 138 2.10 20.73 -4.08
N ALA A 139 2.75 19.96 -3.22
CA ALA A 139 3.12 18.58 -3.50
C ALA A 139 1.88 17.70 -3.70
N PHE A 140 0.85 17.81 -2.84
CA PHE A 140 -0.42 17.11 -3.01
C PHE A 140 -1.11 17.42 -4.34
N GLU A 141 -1.02 18.69 -4.80
CA GLU A 141 -1.58 19.05 -6.10
C GLU A 141 -0.81 18.43 -7.28
N HIS A 142 0.53 18.37 -7.19
CA HIS A 142 1.36 17.68 -8.18
C HIS A 142 1.13 16.18 -8.16
N GLU A 143 0.92 15.56 -6.98
CA GLU A 143 0.55 14.15 -6.84
C GLU A 143 -0.78 13.84 -7.55
N ASN A 144 -1.81 14.68 -7.33
CA ASN A 144 -3.10 14.55 -8.01
C ASN A 144 -3.01 14.70 -9.53
N LEU A 145 -1.95 15.32 -10.04
CA LEU A 145 -1.63 15.42 -11.46
C LEU A 145 -0.72 14.29 -11.97
N GLU A 146 -0.31 13.35 -11.10
CA GLU A 146 0.67 12.30 -11.38
C GLU A 146 2.05 12.87 -11.76
N GLU A 147 2.35 14.11 -11.35
CA GLU A 147 3.61 14.82 -11.56
C GLU A 147 4.56 14.56 -10.36
N TYR A 148 4.91 13.29 -10.13
CA TYR A 148 5.60 12.85 -8.90
C TYR A 148 6.99 13.47 -8.71
N ASP A 149 7.74 13.74 -9.78
CA ASP A 149 9.05 14.41 -9.69
C ASP A 149 8.92 15.83 -9.12
N ASP A 150 7.89 16.56 -9.53
CA ASP A 150 7.60 17.91 -9.00
C ASP A 150 7.09 17.85 -7.56
N ALA A 151 6.28 16.85 -7.21
CA ALA A 151 5.85 16.61 -5.83
C ALA A 151 7.05 16.32 -4.92
N ILE A 152 7.95 15.41 -5.31
CA ILE A 152 9.18 15.11 -4.59
C ILE A 152 10.05 16.35 -4.38
N LEU A 153 10.16 17.21 -5.40
CA LEU A 153 10.91 18.46 -5.27
C LEU A 153 10.29 19.40 -4.24
N CYS A 154 8.96 19.56 -4.26
CA CYS A 154 8.25 20.37 -3.28
C CYS A 154 8.44 19.83 -1.86
N LEU A 155 8.30 18.53 -1.64
CA LEU A 155 8.49 17.91 -0.32
C LEU A 155 9.92 18.04 0.20
N LYS A 156 10.92 17.95 -0.67
CA LYS A 156 12.30 18.23 -0.29
C LYS A 156 12.51 19.68 0.16
N ASN A 157 11.92 20.64 -0.56
CA ASN A 157 11.97 22.04 -0.15
C ASN A 157 11.26 22.27 1.19
N ALA A 158 10.14 21.60 1.44
CA ALA A 158 9.48 21.65 2.74
C ALA A 158 10.38 21.13 3.86
N LEU A 159 11.11 20.02 3.65
CA LEU A 159 12.05 19.45 4.63
C LEU A 159 13.31 20.29 4.84
N GLU A 160 13.76 21.04 3.82
CA GLU A 160 14.85 22.01 4.00
C GLU A 160 14.46 23.13 4.96
N LEU A 161 13.18 23.51 4.99
CA LEU A 161 12.64 24.55 5.88
C LEU A 161 12.28 23.98 7.25
N ASN A 162 11.69 22.80 7.29
CA ASN A 162 11.24 22.14 8.52
C ASN A 162 11.58 20.63 8.51
N PRO A 163 12.82 20.27 8.89
CA PRO A 163 13.27 18.87 8.89
C PRO A 163 12.54 17.95 9.87
N GLU A 164 11.84 18.54 10.86
CA GLU A 164 11.13 17.78 11.91
C GLU A 164 9.68 17.44 11.49
N ASN A 165 9.24 17.86 10.29
CA ASN A 165 7.89 17.56 9.82
C ASN A 165 7.78 16.10 9.36
N GLU A 166 7.36 15.22 10.28
CA GLU A 166 7.20 13.79 10.01
C GLU A 166 6.17 13.51 8.90
N ALA A 167 5.12 14.32 8.78
CA ALA A 167 4.11 14.14 7.73
C ALA A 167 4.74 14.28 6.34
N VAL A 168 5.64 15.26 6.16
CA VAL A 168 6.36 15.46 4.90
C VAL A 168 7.30 14.28 4.62
N LEU A 169 7.93 13.70 5.64
CA LEU A 169 8.79 12.52 5.47
C LEU A 169 8.01 11.29 4.98
N TYR A 170 6.80 11.06 5.51
CA TYR A 170 5.94 9.97 5.04
C TYR A 170 5.46 10.22 3.61
N GLU A 171 5.02 11.44 3.31
CA GLU A 171 4.53 11.82 1.99
C GLU A 171 5.63 11.71 0.93
N LEU A 172 6.86 12.14 1.28
CA LEU A 172 8.01 12.01 0.38
C LEU A 172 8.33 10.54 0.06
N ALA A 173 8.28 9.66 1.06
CA ALA A 173 8.46 8.22 0.83
C ALA A 173 7.36 7.66 -0.09
N TYR A 174 6.11 8.08 0.11
CA TYR A 174 4.98 7.70 -0.71
C TYR A 174 5.12 8.20 -2.17
N CYS A 175 5.52 9.46 -2.37
CA CYS A 175 5.79 9.98 -3.72
C CYS A 175 6.94 9.27 -4.44
N PHE A 176 8.01 8.88 -3.72
CA PHE A 176 9.06 8.04 -4.29
C PHE A 176 8.53 6.68 -4.75
N ASP A 177 7.59 6.10 -3.98
CA ASP A 177 6.94 4.84 -4.32
C ASP A 177 6.11 4.96 -5.60
N LEU A 178 5.28 5.99 -5.70
CA LEU A 178 4.45 6.23 -6.88
C LEU A 178 5.30 6.50 -8.13
N ALA A 179 6.44 7.15 -7.97
CA ALA A 179 7.40 7.39 -9.03
C ALA A 179 8.21 6.13 -9.43
N ASN A 180 8.10 5.03 -8.69
CA ASN A 180 8.98 3.85 -8.78
C ASN A 180 10.48 4.23 -8.68
N ALA A 181 10.81 5.19 -7.82
CA ALA A 181 12.13 5.79 -7.67
C ALA A 181 12.87 5.30 -6.41
N ASP A 182 12.84 3.98 -6.15
CA ASP A 182 13.36 3.36 -4.92
C ASP A 182 14.84 3.68 -4.66
N GLU A 183 15.69 3.66 -5.68
CA GLU A 183 17.11 4.03 -5.53
C GLU A 183 17.30 5.50 -5.15
N ALA A 184 16.49 6.40 -5.70
CA ALA A 184 16.53 7.83 -5.34
C ALA A 184 16.02 8.05 -3.91
N SER A 185 15.04 7.28 -3.48
CA SER A 185 14.54 7.24 -2.10
C SER A 185 15.66 6.86 -1.12
N ILE A 186 16.38 5.76 -1.40
CA ILE A 186 17.51 5.32 -0.58
C ILE A 186 18.60 6.39 -0.50
N VAL A 187 18.97 7.01 -1.62
CA VAL A 187 20.00 8.06 -1.63
C VAL A 187 19.57 9.24 -0.78
N PHE A 188 18.31 9.68 -0.91
CA PHE A 188 17.79 10.80 -0.14
C PHE A 188 17.75 10.47 1.37
N PHE A 189 17.10 9.36 1.75
CA PHE A 189 16.95 9.03 3.18
C PHE A 189 18.29 8.70 3.86
N ARG A 190 19.28 8.15 3.14
CA ARG A 190 20.65 8.00 3.70
C ARG A 190 21.27 9.36 4.03
N GLN A 191 21.23 10.30 3.08
CA GLN A 191 21.75 11.63 3.34
C GLN A 191 20.98 12.30 4.47
N PHE A 192 19.66 12.19 4.49
CA PHE A 192 18.83 12.80 5.51
C PHE A 192 19.09 12.22 6.91
N THR A 193 19.30 10.90 7.03
CA THR A 193 19.66 10.26 8.32
C THR A 193 21.07 10.63 8.78
N ASP A 194 22.01 10.91 7.86
CA ASP A 194 23.33 11.42 8.23
C ASP A 194 23.24 12.84 8.82
N GLU A 195 22.35 13.68 8.29
CA GLU A 195 22.12 15.06 8.76
C GLU A 195 21.21 15.11 10.01
N HIS A 196 20.22 14.22 10.07
CA HIS A 196 19.19 14.14 11.13
C HIS A 196 19.15 12.74 11.77
N PRO A 197 20.19 12.30 12.49
CA PRO A 197 20.35 10.92 12.95
C PRO A 197 19.31 10.45 13.96
N TYR A 198 18.54 11.38 14.57
CA TYR A 198 17.50 11.07 15.55
C TYR A 198 16.08 11.08 14.97
N SER A 199 15.92 11.17 13.66
CA SER A 199 14.62 11.04 13.01
C SER A 199 14.26 9.56 12.81
N SER A 200 13.42 9.01 13.69
CA SER A 200 12.96 7.61 13.59
C SER A 200 12.22 7.32 12.28
N VAL A 201 11.40 8.28 11.81
CA VAL A 201 10.64 8.17 10.56
C VAL A 201 11.57 8.08 9.35
N SER A 202 12.67 8.83 9.33
CA SER A 202 13.63 8.78 8.21
C SER A 202 14.35 7.44 8.13
N TRP A 203 14.76 6.88 9.27
CA TRP A 203 15.33 5.53 9.35
C TRP A 203 14.33 4.46 8.93
N TYR A 204 13.07 4.60 9.34
CA TYR A 204 11.99 3.71 8.92
C TYR A 204 11.77 3.75 7.40
N ASN A 205 11.71 4.95 6.81
CA ASN A 205 11.54 5.10 5.36
C ASN A 205 12.74 4.56 4.58
N LEU A 206 13.97 4.76 5.07
CA LEU A 206 15.17 4.14 4.51
C LEU A 206 15.06 2.61 4.55
N GLY A 207 14.65 2.06 5.69
CA GLY A 207 14.46 0.62 5.85
C GLY A 207 13.46 0.06 4.83
N ASN A 208 12.31 0.70 4.66
CA ASN A 208 11.29 0.26 3.71
C ASN A 208 11.78 0.36 2.25
N ALA A 209 12.47 1.44 1.87
CA ALA A 209 13.04 1.57 0.54
C ALA A 209 14.09 0.49 0.23
N LEU A 210 14.93 0.15 1.20
CA LEU A 210 15.91 -0.94 1.10
C LEU A 210 15.23 -2.32 0.97
N ALA A 211 14.15 -2.55 1.70
CA ALA A 211 13.39 -3.80 1.63
C ALA A 211 12.80 -4.05 0.24
N LYS A 212 12.30 -3.02 -0.42
CA LYS A 212 11.76 -3.11 -1.80
C LYS A 212 12.80 -3.57 -2.81
N LEU A 213 14.06 -3.21 -2.62
CA LEU A 213 15.16 -3.64 -3.45
C LEU A 213 15.83 -4.93 -2.95
N GLU A 214 15.13 -5.70 -2.11
CA GLU A 214 15.59 -6.99 -1.56
C GLU A 214 16.89 -6.90 -0.74
N ARG A 215 17.23 -5.68 -0.25
CA ARG A 215 18.42 -5.43 0.59
C ARG A 215 18.09 -5.64 2.06
N ALA A 216 17.63 -6.85 2.41
CA ALA A 216 17.00 -7.16 3.69
C ALA A 216 17.88 -6.86 4.93
N GLU A 217 19.19 -7.16 4.88
CA GLU A 217 20.08 -6.91 6.01
C GLU A 217 20.24 -5.40 6.28
N GLU A 218 20.47 -4.60 5.24
CA GLU A 218 20.58 -3.14 5.38
C GLU A 218 19.25 -2.51 5.81
N SER A 219 18.13 -3.05 5.32
CA SER A 219 16.80 -2.66 5.76
C SER A 219 16.62 -2.90 7.26
N ASN A 220 16.98 -4.09 7.74
CA ASN A 220 16.86 -4.42 9.16
C ASN A 220 17.76 -3.52 10.04
N GLU A 221 18.98 -3.20 9.59
CA GLU A 221 19.85 -2.24 10.30
C GLU A 221 19.20 -0.86 10.40
N ALA A 222 18.60 -0.34 9.33
CA ALA A 222 17.91 0.94 9.37
C ALA A 222 16.67 0.91 10.28
N LEU A 223 15.88 -0.17 10.23
CA LEU A 223 14.73 -0.37 11.13
C LEU A 223 15.15 -0.49 12.60
N ASP A 224 16.31 -1.10 12.88
CA ASP A 224 16.88 -1.15 14.24
C ASP A 224 17.25 0.25 14.76
N PHE A 225 17.76 1.14 13.89
CA PHE A 225 17.96 2.55 14.27
C PHE A 225 16.64 3.25 14.55
N ALA A 226 15.61 3.06 13.72
CA ALA A 226 14.29 3.63 13.97
C ALA A 226 13.73 3.19 15.33
N ILE A 227 13.80 1.90 15.66
CA ILE A 227 13.36 1.30 16.92
C ILE A 227 14.19 1.80 18.10
N ALA A 228 15.51 1.97 17.93
CA ALA A 228 16.38 2.47 19.00
C ALA A 228 16.10 3.94 19.36
N ILE A 229 15.60 4.73 18.41
CA ILE A 229 15.20 6.12 18.64
C ILE A 229 13.80 6.19 19.26
N ASP A 230 12.85 5.43 18.73
CA ASP A 230 11.50 5.28 19.26
C ASP A 230 11.20 3.80 19.53
N GLU A 231 11.35 3.41 20.81
CA GLU A 231 11.11 2.02 21.25
C GLU A 231 9.66 1.55 21.07
N ARG A 232 8.72 2.45 20.76
CA ARG A 232 7.31 2.14 20.54
C ARG A 232 6.89 2.29 19.08
N PHE A 233 7.83 2.43 18.17
CA PHE A 233 7.55 2.58 16.75
C PHE A 233 7.06 1.27 16.12
N SER A 234 5.80 0.97 16.32
CA SER A 234 5.14 -0.28 15.91
C SER A 234 5.35 -0.61 14.43
N SER A 235 5.23 0.39 13.55
CA SER A 235 5.42 0.20 12.10
C SER A 235 6.83 -0.29 11.74
N ALA A 236 7.86 0.14 12.49
CA ALA A 236 9.23 -0.33 12.27
C ALA A 236 9.41 -1.80 12.68
N TYR A 237 8.82 -2.20 13.81
CA TYR A 237 8.78 -3.61 14.22
C TYR A 237 8.06 -4.47 13.19
N PHE A 238 6.91 -3.99 12.67
CA PHE A 238 6.14 -4.71 11.69
C PHE A 238 6.92 -4.90 10.36
N SER A 239 7.56 -3.86 9.87
CA SER A 239 8.39 -3.94 8.65
C SER A 239 9.58 -4.87 8.84
N LYS A 240 10.27 -4.81 10.00
CA LYS A 240 11.36 -5.72 10.35
C LYS A 240 10.88 -7.16 10.42
N ALA A 241 9.73 -7.41 11.04
CA ALA A 241 9.14 -8.74 11.11
C ALA A 241 8.87 -9.33 9.73
N ARG A 242 8.35 -8.53 8.79
CA ARG A 242 8.15 -8.94 7.40
C ARG A 242 9.47 -9.31 6.70
N ASN A 243 10.51 -8.53 6.87
CA ASN A 243 11.82 -8.84 6.31
C ASN A 243 12.36 -10.17 6.88
N LEU A 244 12.22 -10.38 8.19
CA LEU A 244 12.65 -11.60 8.87
C LEU A 244 11.86 -12.82 8.41
N LEU A 245 10.54 -12.68 8.21
CA LEU A 245 9.68 -13.74 7.64
C LEU A 245 10.18 -14.14 6.24
N LEU A 246 10.41 -13.17 5.35
CA LEU A 246 10.93 -13.42 4.00
C LEU A 246 12.32 -14.06 4.02
N ALA A 247 13.16 -13.72 5.01
CA ALA A 247 14.47 -14.31 5.23
C ALA A 247 14.39 -15.69 5.94
N SER A 248 13.20 -16.23 6.19
CA SER A 248 12.95 -17.48 6.92
C SER A 248 13.45 -17.47 8.36
N ARG A 249 13.61 -16.30 8.99
CA ARG A 249 13.98 -16.10 10.40
C ARG A 249 12.70 -16.00 11.25
N PHE A 250 11.91 -17.06 11.24
CA PHE A 250 10.53 -17.06 11.73
C PHE A 250 10.39 -16.73 13.21
N GLU A 251 11.25 -17.30 14.08
CA GLU A 251 11.22 -17.02 15.52
C GLU A 251 11.47 -15.54 15.83
N GLU A 252 12.40 -14.92 15.12
CA GLU A 252 12.71 -13.50 15.30
C GLU A 252 11.58 -12.61 14.74
N ALA A 253 10.97 -13.02 13.64
CA ALA A 253 9.79 -12.34 13.08
C ALA A 253 8.63 -12.33 14.08
N ILE A 254 8.34 -13.48 14.72
CA ILE A 254 7.30 -13.59 15.76
C ILE A 254 7.54 -12.61 16.89
N VAL A 255 8.77 -12.51 17.41
CA VAL A 255 9.11 -11.57 18.50
C VAL A 255 8.79 -10.13 18.09
N CYS A 256 9.18 -9.72 16.87
CA CYS A 256 8.87 -8.37 16.38
C CYS A 256 7.35 -8.14 16.20
N TYR A 257 6.61 -9.14 15.70
CA TYR A 257 5.15 -9.04 15.60
C TYR A 257 4.48 -8.97 16.99
N GLU A 258 4.98 -9.73 17.99
CA GLU A 258 4.45 -9.66 19.35
C GLU A 258 4.63 -8.29 19.99
N GLU A 259 5.75 -7.58 19.72
CA GLU A 259 5.94 -6.19 20.17
C GLU A 259 4.87 -5.25 19.59
N THR A 260 4.47 -5.42 18.32
CA THR A 260 3.39 -4.59 17.74
C THR A 260 2.06 -4.80 18.49
N LEU A 261 1.78 -6.03 18.94
CA LEU A 261 0.57 -6.32 19.72
C LEU A 261 0.61 -5.66 21.12
N VAL A 262 1.81 -5.45 21.67
CA VAL A 262 1.99 -4.74 22.95
C VAL A 262 1.71 -3.25 22.80
N PHE A 263 2.13 -2.64 21.68
CA PHE A 263 2.01 -1.19 21.48
C PHE A 263 0.65 -0.78 20.93
N ASP A 264 0.16 -1.47 19.91
CA ASP A 264 -1.07 -1.11 19.19
C ASP A 264 -2.28 -1.95 19.63
N GLY A 265 -2.04 -2.98 20.44
CA GLY A 265 -3.06 -3.95 20.81
C GLY A 265 -3.31 -5.01 19.73
N PRO A 266 -4.28 -5.90 19.96
CA PRO A 266 -4.57 -7.01 19.06
C PRO A 266 -5.05 -6.54 17.69
N GLN A 267 -4.37 -7.01 16.63
CA GLN A 267 -4.72 -6.73 15.23
C GLN A 267 -4.79 -8.03 14.41
N ALA A 268 -5.80 -8.14 13.55
CA ALA A 268 -6.01 -9.33 12.72
C ALA A 268 -4.81 -9.65 11.81
N ILE A 269 -4.27 -8.62 11.18
CA ILE A 269 -3.09 -8.72 10.30
C ILE A 269 -1.88 -9.31 11.03
N THR A 270 -1.60 -8.85 12.24
CA THR A 270 -0.45 -9.30 13.03
C THR A 270 -0.58 -10.78 13.40
N PHE A 271 -1.76 -11.18 13.88
CA PHE A 271 -2.00 -12.61 14.19
C PHE A 271 -1.93 -13.48 12.93
N SER A 272 -2.37 -12.99 11.78
CA SER A 272 -2.25 -13.72 10.50
C SER A 272 -0.78 -13.98 10.16
N TYR A 273 0.11 -12.99 10.27
CA TYR A 273 1.54 -13.16 10.01
C TYR A 273 2.25 -14.04 11.05
N ILE A 274 1.87 -13.95 12.33
CA ILE A 274 2.39 -14.89 13.36
C ILE A 274 1.93 -16.31 13.02
N GLY A 275 0.68 -16.49 12.56
CA GLY A 275 0.16 -17.76 12.07
C GLY A 275 0.98 -18.32 10.91
N GLU A 276 1.33 -17.47 9.94
CA GLU A 276 2.18 -17.84 8.81
C GLU A 276 3.59 -18.25 9.26
N CYS A 277 4.21 -17.53 10.18
CA CYS A 277 5.49 -17.92 10.75
C CYS A 277 5.44 -19.33 11.35
N TYR A 278 4.40 -19.62 12.15
CA TYR A 278 4.23 -20.95 12.73
C TYR A 278 3.93 -22.03 11.68
N GLU A 279 3.18 -21.70 10.63
CA GLU A 279 2.93 -22.58 9.49
C GLU A 279 4.23 -22.99 8.79
N LYS A 280 5.08 -22.01 8.46
CA LYS A 280 6.39 -22.25 7.83
C LYS A 280 7.34 -23.04 8.72
N MET A 281 7.16 -22.98 10.04
CA MET A 281 7.90 -23.81 11.02
C MET A 281 7.27 -25.18 11.23
N GLU A 282 6.19 -25.54 10.49
CA GLU A 282 5.40 -26.77 10.66
C GLU A 282 4.79 -26.91 12.07
N ARG A 283 4.65 -25.80 12.81
CA ARG A 283 4.02 -25.75 14.13
C ARG A 283 2.52 -25.51 14.00
N TYR A 284 1.83 -26.47 13.39
CA TYR A 284 0.45 -26.34 12.90
C TYR A 284 -0.56 -25.94 13.98
N GLU A 285 -0.46 -26.46 15.20
CA GLU A 285 -1.38 -26.12 16.29
C GLU A 285 -1.29 -24.62 16.67
N GLN A 286 -0.04 -24.08 16.71
CA GLN A 286 0.19 -22.68 17.01
C GLN A 286 -0.28 -21.79 15.85
N ALA A 287 -0.06 -22.22 14.61
CA ALA A 287 -0.58 -21.52 13.43
C ALA A 287 -2.11 -21.40 13.48
N LEU A 288 -2.83 -22.50 13.75
CA LEU A 288 -4.29 -22.49 13.86
C LEU A 288 -4.80 -21.53 14.94
N VAL A 289 -4.15 -21.52 16.11
CA VAL A 289 -4.53 -20.61 17.21
C VAL A 289 -4.42 -19.15 16.76
N ASN A 290 -3.35 -18.78 16.05
CA ASN A 290 -3.14 -17.40 15.60
C ASN A 290 -4.10 -17.04 14.45
N TYR A 291 -4.32 -17.91 13.49
CA TYR A 291 -5.33 -17.68 12.45
C TYR A 291 -6.75 -17.56 13.04
N ASP A 292 -7.09 -18.35 14.05
CA ASP A 292 -8.39 -18.22 14.75
C ASP A 292 -8.50 -16.88 15.50
N GLN A 293 -7.40 -16.37 16.10
CA GLN A 293 -7.37 -15.03 16.72
C GLN A 293 -7.53 -13.93 15.67
N SER A 294 -6.86 -14.05 14.53
CA SER A 294 -7.02 -13.13 13.40
C SER A 294 -8.48 -13.05 12.96
N LEU A 295 -9.11 -14.20 12.71
CA LEU A 295 -10.49 -14.30 12.25
C LEU A 295 -11.54 -13.94 13.33
N ALA A 296 -11.17 -13.98 14.60
CA ALA A 296 -12.02 -13.48 15.69
C ALA A 296 -12.05 -11.95 15.73
N LEU A 297 -10.96 -11.29 15.32
CA LEU A 297 -10.86 -9.84 15.22
C LEU A 297 -11.46 -9.31 13.91
N ASP A 298 -11.12 -9.95 12.81
CA ASP A 298 -11.64 -9.61 11.48
C ASP A 298 -12.08 -10.90 10.75
N PRO A 299 -13.38 -11.22 10.75
CA PRO A 299 -13.91 -12.40 10.04
C PRO A 299 -13.75 -12.35 8.51
N ASP A 300 -13.49 -11.17 7.95
CA ASP A 300 -13.32 -10.95 6.50
C ASP A 300 -11.84 -10.96 6.08
N TRP A 301 -10.90 -11.24 7.00
CA TRP A 301 -9.47 -11.31 6.70
C TRP A 301 -9.13 -12.55 5.87
N VAL A 302 -9.03 -12.36 4.56
CA VAL A 302 -8.89 -13.44 3.55
C VAL A 302 -7.66 -14.32 3.78
N ASP A 303 -6.51 -13.71 4.10
CA ASP A 303 -5.25 -14.44 4.24
C ASP A 303 -5.27 -15.43 5.43
N ALA A 304 -5.97 -15.07 6.51
CA ALA A 304 -6.14 -15.99 7.63
C ALA A 304 -7.05 -17.18 7.29
N TRP A 305 -8.07 -17.00 6.45
CA TRP A 305 -8.87 -18.12 5.94
C TRP A 305 -8.04 -19.03 5.05
N ILE A 306 -7.21 -18.47 4.17
CA ILE A 306 -6.30 -19.24 3.30
C ILE A 306 -5.29 -20.00 4.15
N GLY A 307 -4.54 -19.32 5.03
CA GLY A 307 -3.53 -19.95 5.88
C GLY A 307 -4.10 -21.04 6.77
N ARG A 308 -5.26 -20.81 7.42
CA ARG A 308 -5.93 -21.83 8.22
C ARG A 308 -6.38 -23.03 7.38
N GLY A 309 -6.85 -22.79 6.16
CA GLY A 309 -7.20 -23.82 5.21
C GLY A 309 -5.99 -24.66 4.79
N VAL A 310 -4.87 -23.99 4.47
CA VAL A 310 -3.58 -24.65 4.14
C VAL A 310 -3.09 -25.53 5.30
N VAL A 311 -3.08 -25.00 6.52
CA VAL A 311 -2.65 -25.76 7.70
C VAL A 311 -3.54 -26.99 7.93
N LYS A 312 -4.86 -26.88 7.76
CA LYS A 312 -5.78 -28.02 7.86
C LYS A 312 -5.53 -29.05 6.76
N ASP A 313 -5.19 -28.60 5.56
CA ASP A 313 -4.81 -29.50 4.46
C ASP A 313 -3.51 -30.26 4.78
N MET A 314 -2.49 -29.60 5.33
CA MET A 314 -1.25 -30.22 5.78
C MET A 314 -1.48 -31.26 6.89
N GLN A 315 -2.52 -31.08 7.69
CA GLN A 315 -2.97 -32.06 8.72
C GLN A 315 -3.91 -33.14 8.16
N ASP A 316 -4.11 -33.22 6.85
CA ASP A 316 -5.04 -34.16 6.17
C ASP A 316 -6.52 -33.96 6.57
N ARG A 317 -6.90 -32.77 7.07
CA ARG A 317 -8.27 -32.40 7.43
C ARG A 317 -8.99 -31.81 6.22
N ILE A 318 -9.01 -32.53 5.11
CA ILE A 318 -9.47 -32.08 3.79
C ILE A 318 -10.86 -31.41 3.82
N PRO A 319 -11.92 -31.98 4.48
CA PRO A 319 -13.24 -31.32 4.46
C PRO A 319 -13.26 -29.96 5.16
N GLU A 320 -12.43 -29.77 6.19
CA GLU A 320 -12.33 -28.51 6.91
C GLU A 320 -11.49 -27.47 6.14
N ALA A 321 -10.42 -27.93 5.50
CA ALA A 321 -9.62 -27.11 4.60
C ALA A 321 -10.46 -26.55 3.44
N LEU A 322 -11.25 -27.41 2.79
CA LEU A 322 -12.16 -26.99 1.72
C LEU A 322 -13.16 -25.94 2.17
N LYS A 323 -13.70 -26.06 3.39
CA LYS A 323 -14.66 -25.10 3.92
C LYS A 323 -14.02 -23.71 4.08
N ASP A 324 -12.80 -23.65 4.64
CA ASP A 324 -12.08 -22.39 4.85
C ASP A 324 -11.68 -21.76 3.51
N LEU A 325 -11.12 -22.54 2.58
CA LEU A 325 -10.70 -22.07 1.27
C LEU A 325 -11.88 -21.65 0.38
N GLU A 326 -12.99 -22.38 0.43
CA GLU A 326 -14.24 -21.98 -0.24
C GLU A 326 -14.75 -20.64 0.29
N HIS A 327 -14.61 -20.40 1.60
CA HIS A 327 -14.97 -19.12 2.20
C HIS A 327 -14.03 -18.00 1.72
N ALA A 328 -12.72 -18.24 1.72
CA ALA A 328 -11.72 -17.28 1.24
C ALA A 328 -11.99 -16.83 -0.21
N VAL A 329 -12.24 -17.77 -1.15
CA VAL A 329 -12.51 -17.40 -2.55
C VAL A 329 -13.87 -16.73 -2.76
N LYS A 330 -14.82 -16.88 -1.82
CA LYS A 330 -16.09 -16.14 -1.83
C LYS A 330 -15.94 -14.73 -1.30
N LEU A 331 -15.09 -14.51 -0.29
CA LEU A 331 -14.77 -13.18 0.24
C LEU A 331 -13.97 -12.36 -0.79
N SER A 332 -12.97 -12.96 -1.41
CA SER A 332 -12.14 -12.32 -2.42
C SER A 332 -11.99 -13.20 -3.64
N SER A 333 -12.88 -13.02 -4.62
CA SER A 333 -12.86 -13.77 -5.88
C SER A 333 -11.69 -13.40 -6.80
N GLU A 334 -10.98 -12.31 -6.49
CA GLU A 334 -9.84 -11.80 -7.25
C GLU A 334 -8.49 -12.14 -6.61
N ASN A 335 -8.47 -12.87 -5.48
CA ASN A 335 -7.24 -13.32 -4.83
C ASN A 335 -6.75 -14.63 -5.48
N PRO A 336 -5.61 -14.64 -6.19
CA PRO A 336 -5.11 -15.82 -6.89
C PRO A 336 -4.64 -16.92 -5.93
N ASP A 337 -4.05 -16.58 -4.78
CA ASP A 337 -3.58 -17.58 -3.79
C ASP A 337 -4.73 -18.41 -3.25
N GLY A 338 -5.88 -17.78 -2.97
CA GLY A 338 -7.09 -18.47 -2.56
C GLY A 338 -7.52 -19.54 -3.59
N TRP A 339 -7.51 -19.19 -4.86
CA TRP A 339 -7.85 -20.12 -5.94
C TRP A 339 -6.82 -21.21 -6.11
N TYR A 340 -5.52 -20.91 -5.97
CA TYR A 340 -4.45 -21.90 -6.06
C TYR A 340 -4.61 -23.00 -5.00
N TYR A 341 -4.70 -22.61 -3.73
CA TYR A 341 -4.86 -23.59 -2.65
C TYR A 341 -6.21 -24.31 -2.70
N TYR A 342 -7.29 -23.61 -3.06
CA TYR A 342 -8.60 -24.24 -3.21
C TYR A 342 -8.60 -25.30 -4.30
N ALA A 343 -7.99 -25.02 -5.47
CA ALA A 343 -7.86 -25.98 -6.57
C ALA A 343 -7.03 -27.21 -6.15
N SER A 344 -5.91 -27.00 -5.47
CA SER A 344 -5.03 -28.06 -4.98
C SER A 344 -5.76 -29.00 -4.01
N VAL A 345 -6.49 -28.42 -3.03
CA VAL A 345 -7.24 -29.22 -2.05
C VAL A 345 -8.43 -29.92 -2.67
N LEU A 346 -9.12 -29.31 -3.64
CA LEU A 346 -10.17 -29.95 -4.44
C LEU A 346 -9.63 -31.19 -5.21
N ALA A 347 -8.43 -31.07 -5.79
CA ALA A 347 -7.79 -32.20 -6.49
C ALA A 347 -7.47 -33.35 -5.52
N ARG A 348 -6.97 -33.05 -4.32
CA ARG A 348 -6.74 -34.04 -3.26
C ARG A 348 -8.05 -34.68 -2.75
N ALA A 349 -9.14 -33.88 -2.73
CA ALA A 349 -10.48 -34.38 -2.39
C ALA A 349 -11.15 -35.18 -3.51
N GLU A 350 -10.46 -35.41 -4.63
CA GLU A 350 -10.99 -36.08 -5.85
C GLU A 350 -12.19 -35.32 -6.50
N ARG A 351 -12.39 -34.03 -6.17
CA ARG A 351 -13.41 -33.15 -6.77
C ARG A 351 -12.88 -32.53 -8.04
N TYR A 352 -12.53 -33.34 -9.03
CA TYR A 352 -11.72 -32.96 -10.18
C TYR A 352 -12.34 -31.91 -11.07
N ASP A 353 -13.63 -31.96 -11.34
CA ASP A 353 -14.29 -30.95 -12.20
C ASP A 353 -14.27 -29.57 -11.55
N GLU A 354 -14.40 -29.50 -10.23
CA GLU A 354 -14.31 -28.25 -9.48
C GLU A 354 -12.85 -27.76 -9.39
N ALA A 355 -11.89 -28.69 -9.23
CA ALA A 355 -10.47 -28.35 -9.28
C ALA A 355 -10.07 -27.72 -10.63
N PHE A 356 -10.54 -28.29 -11.75
CA PHE A 356 -10.31 -27.72 -13.07
C PHE A 356 -10.87 -26.30 -13.20
N ALA A 357 -12.09 -26.06 -12.72
CA ALA A 357 -12.71 -24.75 -12.77
C ALA A 357 -11.94 -23.73 -11.89
N ALA A 358 -11.45 -24.16 -10.73
CA ALA A 358 -10.65 -23.31 -9.84
C ALA A 358 -9.28 -22.98 -10.44
N TYR A 359 -8.58 -23.94 -11.06
CA TYR A 359 -7.35 -23.68 -11.79
C TYR A 359 -7.57 -22.77 -13.01
N ASP A 360 -8.69 -22.91 -13.74
CA ASP A 360 -9.03 -22.02 -14.85
C ASP A 360 -9.21 -20.56 -14.34
N LYS A 361 -9.86 -20.39 -13.19
CA LYS A 361 -10.00 -19.06 -12.57
C LYS A 361 -8.65 -18.49 -12.14
N LEU A 362 -7.79 -19.28 -11.50
CA LEU A 362 -6.42 -18.88 -11.14
C LEU A 362 -5.64 -18.42 -12.38
N ASN A 363 -5.60 -19.25 -13.44
CA ASN A 363 -4.84 -18.94 -14.65
C ASN A 363 -5.36 -17.70 -15.39
N ALA A 364 -6.64 -17.36 -15.22
CA ALA A 364 -7.23 -16.13 -15.76
C ALA A 364 -6.86 -14.89 -14.94
N LEU A 365 -6.80 -15.02 -13.60
CA LEU A 365 -6.43 -13.94 -12.68
C LEU A 365 -4.93 -13.65 -12.74
N GLU A 366 -4.12 -14.69 -12.71
CA GLU A 366 -2.67 -14.60 -12.68
C GLU A 366 -2.04 -15.46 -13.80
N PRO A 367 -2.09 -15.02 -15.06
CA PRO A 367 -1.54 -15.77 -16.17
C PRO A 367 -0.05 -16.09 -16.03
N GLN A 368 0.70 -15.31 -15.24
CA GLN A 368 2.13 -15.47 -14.99
C GLN A 368 2.44 -16.54 -13.94
N ASN A 369 1.45 -17.08 -13.25
CA ASN A 369 1.63 -18.13 -12.24
C ASN A 369 1.97 -19.47 -12.91
N VAL A 370 3.26 -19.79 -12.97
CA VAL A 370 3.76 -21.01 -13.61
C VAL A 370 3.22 -22.26 -12.93
N ASP A 371 3.16 -22.27 -11.59
CA ASP A 371 2.77 -23.42 -10.79
C ASP A 371 1.28 -23.76 -11.03
N GLY A 372 0.41 -22.76 -11.14
CA GLY A 372 -1.00 -22.97 -11.46
C GLY A 372 -1.22 -23.67 -12.81
N TRP A 373 -0.45 -23.30 -13.84
CA TRP A 373 -0.51 -23.97 -15.14
C TRP A 373 0.05 -25.37 -15.09
N MET A 374 1.15 -25.59 -14.34
CA MET A 374 1.80 -26.88 -14.22
C MET A 374 0.91 -27.88 -13.45
N ASP A 375 0.37 -27.47 -12.32
CA ASP A 375 -0.48 -28.34 -11.46
C ASP A 375 -1.79 -28.68 -12.17
N HIS A 376 -2.39 -27.72 -12.88
CA HIS A 376 -3.57 -27.99 -13.72
C HIS A 376 -3.28 -29.04 -14.80
N ALA A 377 -2.14 -28.89 -15.51
CA ALA A 377 -1.77 -29.83 -16.54
C ALA A 377 -1.37 -31.21 -15.98
N ASP A 378 -0.71 -31.27 -14.84
CA ASP A 378 -0.39 -32.52 -14.15
C ASP A 378 -1.66 -33.28 -13.74
N LEU A 379 -2.65 -32.58 -13.22
CA LEU A 379 -3.94 -33.17 -12.89
C LEU A 379 -4.64 -33.72 -14.15
N LEU A 380 -4.63 -32.97 -15.26
CA LEU A 380 -5.15 -33.44 -16.54
C LEU A 380 -4.36 -34.63 -17.10
N MET A 381 -3.03 -34.63 -16.96
CA MET A 381 -2.17 -35.73 -17.35
C MET A 381 -2.56 -37.04 -16.66
N ASN A 382 -2.77 -36.97 -15.37
CA ASN A 382 -3.08 -38.13 -14.54
C ASN A 382 -4.48 -38.70 -14.83
N LEU A 383 -5.45 -37.82 -15.12
CA LEU A 383 -6.84 -38.22 -15.27
C LEU A 383 -7.29 -38.46 -16.71
N LYS A 384 -6.78 -37.66 -17.65
CA LYS A 384 -7.23 -37.60 -19.06
C LYS A 384 -6.11 -37.90 -20.05
N GLY A 385 -4.88 -38.05 -19.58
CA GLY A 385 -3.71 -38.42 -20.38
C GLY A 385 -2.97 -37.23 -21.02
N PRO A 386 -1.89 -37.51 -21.73
CA PRO A 386 -0.91 -36.48 -22.18
C PRO A 386 -1.48 -35.47 -23.18
N ASP A 387 -2.40 -35.86 -24.04
CA ASP A 387 -2.99 -34.92 -25.01
C ASP A 387 -3.82 -33.82 -24.33
N ALA A 388 -4.53 -34.15 -23.24
CA ALA A 388 -5.28 -33.18 -22.47
C ALA A 388 -4.33 -32.20 -21.74
N ALA A 389 -3.28 -32.72 -21.13
CA ALA A 389 -2.24 -31.91 -20.48
C ALA A 389 -1.54 -30.97 -21.48
N LEU A 390 -1.14 -31.49 -22.64
CA LEU A 390 -0.51 -30.71 -23.69
C LEU A 390 -1.41 -29.59 -24.23
N LYS A 391 -2.72 -29.87 -24.39
CA LYS A 391 -3.68 -28.85 -24.83
C LYS A 391 -3.69 -27.68 -23.82
N LYS A 392 -3.81 -27.95 -22.53
CA LYS A 392 -3.82 -26.94 -21.47
C LYS A 392 -2.48 -26.17 -21.43
N PHE A 393 -1.38 -26.88 -21.53
CA PHE A 393 -0.05 -26.31 -21.52
C PHE A 393 0.21 -25.37 -22.71
N HIS A 394 -0.33 -25.68 -23.89
CA HIS A 394 -0.23 -24.77 -25.04
C HIS A 394 -0.99 -23.45 -24.83
N GLU A 395 -2.04 -23.43 -24.02
CA GLU A 395 -2.76 -22.20 -23.67
C GLU A 395 -1.86 -21.21 -22.88
N GLY A 396 -1.03 -21.73 -21.94
CA GLY A 396 -0.06 -20.93 -21.18
C GLY A 396 1.29 -20.69 -21.89
N ALA A 397 1.56 -21.38 -22.99
CA ALA A 397 2.88 -21.38 -23.63
C ALA A 397 3.37 -20.01 -24.11
N GLN A 398 2.46 -19.11 -24.50
CA GLN A 398 2.85 -17.76 -24.95
C GLN A 398 3.35 -16.90 -23.79
N VAL A 399 2.76 -17.05 -22.61
CA VAL A 399 3.11 -16.33 -21.39
C VAL A 399 4.43 -16.87 -20.83
N HIS A 400 4.60 -18.21 -20.81
CA HIS A 400 5.72 -18.90 -20.19
C HIS A 400 6.83 -19.31 -21.17
N LYS A 401 6.85 -18.75 -22.35
CA LYS A 401 7.77 -19.08 -23.46
C LYS A 401 9.24 -19.14 -23.04
N PHE A 402 9.68 -18.30 -22.10
CA PHE A 402 11.06 -18.24 -21.62
C PHE A 402 11.27 -18.94 -20.26
N ASN A 403 10.23 -19.48 -19.66
CA ASN A 403 10.36 -20.17 -18.38
C ASN A 403 10.92 -21.59 -18.59
N VAL A 404 12.09 -21.82 -18.02
CA VAL A 404 12.84 -23.09 -18.21
C VAL A 404 12.10 -24.27 -17.57
N ARG A 405 11.51 -24.08 -16.36
CA ARG A 405 10.71 -25.13 -15.69
C ARG A 405 9.53 -25.56 -16.56
N TYR A 406 8.87 -24.60 -17.18
CA TYR A 406 7.74 -24.84 -18.08
C TYR A 406 8.18 -25.61 -19.33
N LYS A 407 9.33 -25.28 -19.93
CA LYS A 407 9.88 -26.00 -21.08
C LYS A 407 10.19 -27.47 -20.74
N TYR A 408 10.89 -27.74 -19.65
CA TYR A 408 11.18 -29.13 -19.25
C TYR A 408 9.90 -29.94 -18.94
N ARG A 409 8.88 -29.29 -18.38
CA ARG A 409 7.58 -29.94 -18.15
C ARG A 409 6.88 -30.26 -19.48
N MET A 410 6.94 -29.34 -20.47
CA MET A 410 6.44 -29.58 -21.84
C MET A 410 7.11 -30.80 -22.47
N VAL A 411 8.43 -30.89 -22.38
CA VAL A 411 9.20 -32.05 -22.89
C VAL A 411 8.68 -33.35 -22.28
N SER A 412 8.43 -33.38 -20.96
CA SER A 412 7.92 -34.59 -20.30
C SER A 412 6.55 -35.03 -20.83
N TYR A 413 5.64 -34.10 -21.08
CA TYR A 413 4.32 -34.42 -21.63
C TYR A 413 4.41 -34.88 -23.10
N LEU A 414 5.27 -34.26 -23.91
CA LEU A 414 5.53 -34.69 -25.28
C LEU A 414 6.09 -36.09 -25.36
N LEU A 415 7.07 -36.43 -24.50
CA LEU A 415 7.61 -37.79 -24.41
C LEU A 415 6.55 -38.82 -24.01
N ARG A 416 5.72 -38.50 -23.01
CA ARG A 416 4.62 -39.36 -22.57
C ARG A 416 3.54 -39.52 -23.65
N ALA A 417 3.38 -38.52 -24.53
CA ALA A 417 2.47 -38.59 -25.67
C ALA A 417 3.06 -39.33 -26.87
N GLY A 418 4.32 -39.83 -26.81
CA GLY A 418 5.03 -40.44 -27.94
C GLY A 418 5.43 -39.46 -29.05
N ARG A 419 5.43 -38.16 -28.77
CA ARG A 419 5.79 -37.09 -29.74
C ARG A 419 7.28 -36.78 -29.67
N GLU A 420 8.13 -37.82 -29.85
CA GLU A 420 9.58 -37.75 -29.62
C GLU A 420 10.26 -36.61 -30.39
N GLN A 421 9.96 -36.42 -31.69
CA GLN A 421 10.63 -35.36 -32.47
C GLN A 421 10.34 -33.96 -31.93
N GLN A 422 9.12 -33.69 -31.51
CA GLN A 422 8.75 -32.42 -30.88
C GLN A 422 9.44 -32.27 -29.51
N ALA A 423 9.45 -33.34 -28.72
CA ALA A 423 10.11 -33.35 -27.43
C ALA A 423 11.61 -33.03 -27.51
N LEU A 424 12.29 -33.58 -28.50
CA LEU A 424 13.75 -33.34 -28.69
C LEU A 424 14.04 -31.89 -29.10
N LEU A 425 13.18 -31.28 -29.92
CA LEU A 425 13.31 -29.86 -30.29
C LEU A 425 13.10 -28.95 -29.06
N GLU A 426 12.06 -29.18 -28.30
CA GLU A 426 11.81 -28.42 -27.05
C GLU A 426 12.90 -28.66 -26.01
N LEU A 427 13.48 -29.86 -25.97
CA LEU A 427 14.59 -30.19 -25.08
C LEU A 427 15.85 -29.42 -25.45
N GLU A 428 16.17 -29.33 -26.75
CA GLU A 428 17.32 -28.51 -27.21
C GLU A 428 17.16 -27.05 -26.76
N GLU A 429 16.00 -26.47 -26.94
CA GLU A 429 15.72 -25.07 -26.51
C GLU A 429 15.84 -24.93 -24.99
N ALA A 430 15.34 -25.87 -24.23
CA ALA A 430 15.43 -25.87 -22.78
C ALA A 430 16.87 -25.96 -22.30
N LEU A 431 17.67 -26.87 -22.92
CA LEU A 431 19.11 -27.06 -22.61
C LEU A 431 19.94 -25.85 -22.97
N MET A 432 19.62 -25.16 -24.07
CA MET A 432 20.29 -23.91 -24.45
C MET A 432 20.02 -22.79 -23.44
N ALA A 433 18.80 -22.77 -22.87
CA ALA A 433 18.40 -21.77 -21.88
C ALA A 433 19.04 -22.03 -20.51
N ASP A 434 18.94 -23.25 -20.00
CA ASP A 434 19.57 -23.66 -18.73
C ASP A 434 19.76 -25.20 -18.70
N HIS A 435 20.96 -25.63 -18.95
CA HIS A 435 21.31 -27.07 -18.88
C HIS A 435 21.22 -27.63 -17.46
N ALA A 436 21.55 -26.82 -16.42
CA ALA A 436 21.55 -27.34 -15.02
C ALA A 436 20.17 -27.77 -14.56
N ALA A 437 19.12 -27.15 -15.08
CA ALA A 437 17.72 -27.46 -14.73
C ALA A 437 17.17 -28.75 -15.34
N HIS A 438 17.98 -29.52 -16.15
CA HIS A 438 17.51 -30.79 -16.76
C HIS A 438 17.09 -31.85 -15.74
N SER A 439 17.58 -31.78 -14.50
CA SER A 439 17.14 -32.65 -13.41
C SER A 439 15.61 -32.66 -13.25
N GLN A 440 14.95 -31.54 -13.47
CA GLN A 440 13.49 -31.39 -13.39
C GLN A 440 12.76 -32.27 -14.40
N LEU A 441 13.29 -32.46 -15.60
CA LEU A 441 12.74 -33.43 -16.57
C LEU A 441 12.84 -34.86 -16.02
N LEU A 442 14.00 -35.23 -15.46
CA LEU A 442 14.25 -36.59 -14.99
C LEU A 442 13.47 -36.90 -13.69
N GLU A 443 13.27 -35.92 -12.85
CA GLU A 443 12.42 -36.02 -11.65
C GLU A 443 10.96 -36.25 -12.05
N HIS A 444 10.44 -35.43 -12.99
CA HIS A 444 9.04 -35.54 -13.40
C HIS A 444 8.77 -36.74 -14.32
N TYR A 445 9.73 -37.13 -15.15
CA TYR A 445 9.63 -38.28 -16.05
C TYR A 445 10.94 -39.10 -16.05
N PRO A 446 11.16 -39.97 -15.04
CA PRO A 446 12.40 -40.74 -14.91
C PRO A 446 12.73 -41.61 -16.12
N GLN A 447 11.72 -42.06 -16.86
CA GLN A 447 11.90 -42.89 -18.06
C GLN A 447 12.64 -42.14 -19.18
N ALA A 448 12.69 -40.78 -19.15
CA ALA A 448 13.48 -39.98 -20.08
C ALA A 448 14.97 -40.37 -20.07
N ALA A 449 15.50 -40.75 -18.90
CA ALA A 449 16.87 -41.25 -18.75
C ALA A 449 17.14 -42.59 -19.52
N THR A 450 16.13 -43.33 -19.94
CA THR A 450 16.28 -44.56 -20.72
C THR A 450 16.26 -44.31 -22.23
N LEU A 451 15.99 -43.07 -22.68
CA LEU A 451 15.87 -42.70 -24.08
C LEU A 451 17.26 -42.27 -24.62
N PRO A 452 17.88 -43.01 -25.56
CA PRO A 452 19.25 -42.69 -26.02
C PRO A 452 19.39 -41.30 -26.62
N GLN A 453 18.36 -40.83 -27.30
CA GLN A 453 18.36 -39.48 -27.94
C GLN A 453 18.31 -38.37 -26.90
N VAL A 454 17.53 -38.53 -25.83
CA VAL A 454 17.49 -37.59 -24.71
C VAL A 454 18.83 -37.52 -24.01
N MET A 455 19.42 -38.69 -23.68
CA MET A 455 20.73 -38.76 -23.04
C MET A 455 21.85 -38.18 -23.90
N HIS A 456 21.81 -38.40 -25.22
CA HIS A 456 22.74 -37.79 -26.14
C HIS A 456 22.68 -36.26 -26.14
N LEU A 457 21.48 -35.68 -26.12
CA LEU A 457 21.32 -34.21 -26.03
C LEU A 457 21.80 -33.67 -24.67
N LEU A 458 21.48 -34.35 -23.55
CA LEU A 458 21.96 -33.95 -22.22
C LEU A 458 23.51 -33.93 -22.16
N GLU A 459 24.19 -34.91 -22.81
CA GLU A 459 25.64 -34.95 -22.89
C GLU A 459 26.22 -33.88 -23.83
N LEU A 460 25.58 -33.66 -25.00
CA LEU A 460 26.00 -32.70 -26.00
C LEU A 460 26.00 -31.26 -25.47
N TYR A 461 25.03 -30.89 -24.67
CA TYR A 461 24.86 -29.55 -24.10
C TYR A 461 25.51 -29.41 -22.71
N ARG A 462 26.16 -30.46 -22.19
CA ARG A 462 26.95 -30.42 -20.96
C ARG A 462 28.24 -29.62 -21.18
N ARG A 463 28.22 -28.33 -20.88
CA ARG A 463 29.38 -27.43 -20.95
C ARG A 463 30.02 -27.19 -19.61
#